data_bb9eca7a5564d04fbcdd07784c8b9fc7
#
_entry.id   bb9eca7a5564d04fbcdd07784c8b9fc7
#
_cell.length_a   1.000
_cell.length_b   1.000
_cell.length_c   1.000
_cell.angle_alpha   90.00
_cell.angle_beta   90.00
_cell.angle_gamma   90.00
#
_symmetry.space_group_name_H-M   'P 1'
#
loop_
_entity.id
_entity.type
_entity.pdbx_description
1 polymer ?
#
loop_
_entity_poly.entity_id
_entity_poly.type
_entity_poly.pdbx_seq_one_letter_code
_entity_poly.pdbx_strand_id
1 'polypeptide(L)'
;YISNSTEEIPEKERIRILAYDLKVLDKGCEELGITLNEVQKQQFITFYEYLVEKNKVMNLTGITEFQEVLVKHFLDSLACVKAVEMNKINKIMDIGTGAGFPGVPLKIAFPHLEACLLDSLKKRVNFLEETFDLLKLEDITAIHGRAEEFAKNKSYREQYDLCVSRAVSNLATLSEYCLPYVKVGGHFISYKSG
;
A
#
# COMPACT_ATOMS: atom_id res chain seq x y z
N TYR A 1 24.35 -23.43 -0.97
CA TYR A 1 24.03 -23.00 -2.34
C TYR A 1 22.81 -22.10 -2.27
N ILE A 2 23.04 -20.78 -2.28
CA ILE A 2 21.98 -19.77 -2.40
C ILE A 2 21.81 -19.57 -3.90
N SER A 3 20.72 -20.05 -4.46
CA SER A 3 20.35 -19.81 -5.85
C SER A 3 19.84 -18.37 -5.95
N ASN A 4 20.70 -17.47 -6.44
CA ASN A 4 20.27 -16.17 -6.96
C ASN A 4 19.51 -16.41 -8.27
N SER A 5 18.22 -16.62 -8.20
CA SER A 5 17.35 -16.48 -9.36
C SER A 5 17.12 -14.99 -9.61
N THR A 6 18.02 -14.37 -10.36
CA THR A 6 17.73 -13.12 -11.07
C THR A 6 16.70 -13.48 -12.14
N GLU A 7 15.41 -13.37 -11.84
CA GLU A 7 14.38 -13.44 -12.87
C GLU A 7 14.64 -12.27 -13.84
N GLU A 8 15.09 -12.60 -15.04
CA GLU A 8 15.27 -11.62 -16.11
C GLU A 8 13.89 -11.08 -16.52
N ILE A 9 13.70 -9.79 -16.33
CA ILE A 9 12.47 -9.11 -16.76
C ILE A 9 12.36 -9.21 -18.29
N PRO A 10 11.20 -9.65 -18.84
CA PRO A 10 10.98 -9.72 -20.27
C PRO A 10 11.27 -8.39 -20.98
N GLU A 11 11.83 -8.44 -22.17
CA GLU A 11 12.25 -7.23 -22.91
C GLU A 11 11.12 -6.20 -23.11
N LYS A 12 9.88 -6.65 -23.31
CA LYS A 12 8.70 -5.76 -23.38
C LYS A 12 8.47 -4.98 -22.09
N GLU A 13 8.71 -5.57 -20.93
CA GLU A 13 8.56 -4.93 -19.64
C GLU A 13 9.71 -3.95 -19.37
N ARG A 14 10.92 -4.26 -19.80
CA ARG A 14 12.07 -3.34 -19.78
C ARG A 14 11.81 -2.07 -20.61
N ILE A 15 11.27 -2.22 -21.81
CA ILE A 15 10.89 -1.09 -22.68
C ILE A 15 9.79 -0.23 -22.01
N ARG A 16 8.85 -0.87 -21.33
CA ARG A 16 7.77 -0.18 -20.61
C ARG A 16 8.30 0.62 -19.41
N ILE A 17 9.26 0.10 -18.66
CA ILE A 17 9.93 0.84 -17.57
C ILE A 17 10.63 2.09 -18.13
N LEU A 18 11.31 1.96 -19.26
CA LEU A 18 12.02 3.08 -19.91
C LEU A 18 11.08 4.19 -20.43
N ALA A 19 9.79 3.90 -20.59
CA ALA A 19 8.80 4.91 -20.98
C ALA A 19 8.38 5.85 -19.84
N TYR A 20 8.69 5.48 -18.57
CA TYR A 20 8.34 6.24 -17.38
C TYR A 20 9.58 6.82 -16.70
N ASP A 21 9.56 8.13 -16.38
CA ASP A 21 10.64 8.73 -15.59
C ASP A 21 10.42 8.45 -14.10
N LEU A 22 11.18 7.49 -13.58
CA LEU A 22 11.13 7.07 -12.17
C LEU A 22 12.12 7.80 -11.26
N LYS A 23 12.89 8.78 -11.76
CA LYS A 23 13.92 9.48 -10.98
C LYS A 23 13.41 10.03 -9.64
N VAL A 24 12.18 10.55 -9.63
CA VAL A 24 11.55 11.08 -8.42
C VAL A 24 11.28 9.96 -7.42
N LEU A 25 10.78 8.81 -7.88
CA LEU A 25 10.55 7.64 -7.02
C LEU A 25 11.88 7.10 -6.49
N ASP A 26 12.88 6.92 -7.34
CA ASP A 26 14.20 6.40 -6.96
C ASP A 26 14.85 7.29 -5.91
N LYS A 27 14.89 8.61 -6.15
CA LYS A 27 15.45 9.59 -5.20
C LYS A 27 14.67 9.60 -3.88
N GLY A 28 13.35 9.63 -3.92
CA GLY A 28 12.52 9.61 -2.72
C GLY A 28 12.69 8.34 -1.90
N CYS A 29 12.79 7.18 -2.56
CA CYS A 29 13.09 5.92 -1.90
C CYS A 29 14.49 5.91 -1.26
N GLU A 30 15.52 6.44 -1.96
CA GLU A 30 16.87 6.60 -1.41
C GLU A 30 16.86 7.46 -0.13
N GLU A 31 16.17 8.61 -0.14
CA GLU A 31 16.00 9.49 1.02
C GLU A 31 15.25 8.81 2.21
N LEU A 32 14.42 7.81 1.90
CA LEU A 32 13.70 6.99 2.87
C LEU A 32 14.49 5.74 3.30
N GLY A 33 15.66 5.49 2.72
CA GLY A 33 16.45 4.28 2.96
C GLY A 33 15.82 3.01 2.38
N ILE A 34 15.00 3.15 1.33
CA ILE A 34 14.32 2.04 0.64
C ILE A 34 15.02 1.78 -0.69
N THR A 35 15.32 0.51 -0.96
CA THR A 35 15.83 0.08 -2.26
C THR A 35 14.76 -0.74 -2.97
N LEU A 36 14.31 -0.29 -4.13
CA LEU A 36 13.38 -1.00 -4.98
C LEU A 36 14.13 -1.76 -6.08
N ASN A 37 13.81 -3.04 -6.26
CA ASN A 37 14.28 -3.80 -7.41
C ASN A 37 13.43 -3.51 -8.65
N GLU A 38 13.84 -4.01 -9.81
CA GLU A 38 13.16 -3.75 -11.08
C GLU A 38 11.72 -4.32 -11.12
N VAL A 39 11.47 -5.45 -10.44
CA VAL A 39 10.11 -6.03 -10.34
C VAL A 39 9.21 -5.10 -9.55
N GLN A 40 9.67 -4.57 -8.44
CA GLN A 40 8.90 -3.60 -7.62
C GLN A 40 8.64 -2.30 -8.38
N LYS A 41 9.61 -1.78 -9.13
CA LYS A 41 9.41 -0.61 -10.00
C LYS A 41 8.36 -0.88 -11.06
N GLN A 42 8.39 -2.06 -11.68
CA GLN A 42 7.36 -2.47 -12.64
C GLN A 42 5.98 -2.59 -11.98
N GLN A 43 5.90 -3.10 -10.75
CA GLN A 43 4.64 -3.16 -9.99
C GLN A 43 4.08 -1.75 -9.73
N PHE A 44 4.90 -0.77 -9.38
CA PHE A 44 4.47 0.63 -9.23
C PHE A 44 3.93 1.23 -10.52
N ILE A 45 4.58 0.99 -11.66
CA ILE A 45 4.10 1.46 -12.97
C ILE A 45 2.77 0.78 -13.31
N THR A 46 2.68 -0.52 -13.15
CA THR A 46 1.46 -1.30 -13.43
C THR A 46 0.31 -0.84 -12.53
N PHE A 47 0.58 -0.59 -11.26
CA PHE A 47 -0.42 -0.06 -10.33
C PHE A 47 -0.90 1.34 -10.76
N TYR A 48 0.01 2.23 -11.15
CA TYR A 48 -0.34 3.54 -11.68
C TYR A 48 -1.26 3.45 -12.89
N GLU A 49 -0.89 2.67 -13.90
CA GLU A 49 -1.67 2.53 -15.13
C GLU A 49 -3.08 1.99 -14.85
N TYR A 50 -3.17 0.96 -14.01
CA TYR A 50 -4.43 0.37 -13.63
C TYR A 50 -5.30 1.31 -12.79
N LEU A 51 -4.70 2.03 -11.85
CA LEU A 51 -5.37 3.07 -11.06
C LEU A 51 -5.99 4.15 -11.97
N VAL A 52 -5.22 4.68 -12.92
CA VAL A 52 -5.69 5.72 -13.85
C VAL A 52 -6.79 5.20 -14.77
N GLU A 53 -6.65 3.98 -15.27
CA GLU A 53 -7.68 3.34 -16.09
C GLU A 53 -9.01 3.20 -15.32
N LYS A 54 -8.97 2.58 -14.14
CA LYS A 54 -10.17 2.37 -13.31
C LYS A 54 -10.74 3.67 -12.74
N ASN A 55 -9.90 4.68 -12.54
CA ASN A 55 -10.34 5.98 -12.04
C ASN A 55 -11.34 6.67 -12.96
N LYS A 56 -11.30 6.40 -14.27
CA LYS A 56 -12.25 6.94 -15.26
C LYS A 56 -13.72 6.59 -14.95
N VAL A 57 -13.95 5.49 -14.25
CA VAL A 57 -15.30 4.98 -13.93
C VAL A 57 -15.59 4.89 -12.43
N MET A 58 -14.58 4.93 -11.57
CA MET A 58 -14.75 4.65 -10.14
C MET A 58 -14.52 5.85 -9.22
N ASN A 59 -13.89 6.93 -9.70
CA ASN A 59 -13.48 8.08 -8.89
C ASN A 59 -12.64 7.64 -7.67
N LEU A 60 -11.54 6.95 -7.92
CA LEU A 60 -10.63 6.41 -6.90
C LEU A 60 -9.71 7.49 -6.32
N THR A 61 -9.28 8.43 -7.16
CA THR A 61 -8.37 9.51 -6.79
C THR A 61 -8.59 10.76 -7.65
N GLY A 62 -8.32 11.94 -7.09
CA GLY A 62 -8.26 13.20 -7.84
C GLY A 62 -6.90 13.44 -8.53
N ILE A 63 -5.89 12.60 -8.26
CA ILE A 63 -4.52 12.77 -8.77
C ILE A 63 -4.25 11.65 -9.78
N THR A 64 -4.02 12.02 -11.04
CA THR A 64 -3.83 11.08 -12.15
C THR A 64 -2.58 11.35 -12.98
N GLU A 65 -1.92 12.50 -12.77
CA GLU A 65 -0.65 12.80 -13.40
C GLU A 65 0.45 11.95 -12.77
N PHE A 66 1.31 11.32 -13.61
CA PHE A 66 2.25 10.30 -13.15
C PHE A 66 3.21 10.80 -12.06
N GLN A 67 3.87 11.94 -12.28
CA GLN A 67 4.83 12.47 -11.31
C GLN A 67 4.16 12.89 -9.99
N GLU A 68 2.92 13.38 -10.06
CA GLU A 68 2.15 13.68 -8.85
C GLU A 68 1.76 12.41 -8.08
N VAL A 69 1.39 11.33 -8.79
CA VAL A 69 1.08 10.03 -8.17
C VAL A 69 2.33 9.45 -7.48
N LEU A 70 3.51 9.55 -8.11
CA LEU A 70 4.76 9.11 -7.49
C LEU A 70 5.01 9.80 -6.16
N VAL A 71 4.80 11.12 -6.08
CA VAL A 71 5.07 11.90 -4.86
C VAL A 71 3.93 11.78 -3.86
N LYS A 72 2.70 12.12 -4.28
CA LYS A 72 1.56 12.32 -3.37
C LYS A 72 0.85 11.01 -2.98
N HIS A 73 1.11 9.92 -3.72
CA HIS A 73 0.55 8.61 -3.39
C HIS A 73 1.62 7.61 -3.01
N PHE A 74 2.62 7.36 -3.85
CA PHE A 74 3.58 6.29 -3.59
C PHE A 74 4.59 6.67 -2.51
N LEU A 75 5.36 7.73 -2.69
CA LEU A 75 6.33 8.16 -1.68
C LEU A 75 5.69 8.58 -0.37
N ASP A 76 4.54 9.28 -0.42
CA ASP A 76 3.76 9.59 0.78
C ASP A 76 3.38 8.32 1.54
N SER A 77 2.93 7.27 0.85
CA SER A 77 2.61 5.98 1.47
C SER A 77 3.80 5.33 2.15
N LEU A 78 5.00 5.47 1.57
CA LEU A 78 6.24 4.88 2.10
C LEU A 78 6.84 5.69 3.27
N ALA A 79 6.38 6.93 3.50
CA ALA A 79 6.96 7.83 4.52
C ALA A 79 6.87 7.28 5.97
N CYS A 80 6.03 6.28 6.24
CA CYS A 80 5.94 5.65 7.56
C CYS A 80 7.24 5.01 8.04
N VAL A 81 8.18 4.70 7.14
CA VAL A 81 9.51 4.18 7.51
C VAL A 81 10.32 5.15 8.38
N LYS A 82 9.95 6.44 8.39
CA LYS A 82 10.55 7.43 9.30
C LYS A 82 10.09 7.28 10.75
N ALA A 83 8.97 6.58 10.97
CA ALA A 83 8.37 6.40 12.28
C ALA A 83 8.55 4.98 12.84
N VAL A 84 8.67 3.98 11.97
CA VAL A 84 8.80 2.57 12.37
C VAL A 84 9.85 1.84 11.53
N GLU A 85 10.50 0.85 12.13
CA GLU A 85 11.45 -0.04 11.46
C GLU A 85 10.67 -1.16 10.75
N MET A 86 10.50 -1.05 9.42
CA MET A 86 9.66 -1.97 8.64
C MET A 86 10.14 -3.43 8.67
N ASN A 87 11.42 -3.68 8.93
CA ASN A 87 11.97 -5.03 9.12
C ASN A 87 11.48 -5.73 10.41
N LYS A 88 10.90 -4.97 11.35
CA LYS A 88 10.29 -5.49 12.58
C LYS A 88 8.76 -5.63 12.48
N ILE A 89 8.18 -5.17 11.39
CA ILE A 89 6.75 -5.24 11.10
C ILE A 89 6.49 -6.46 10.22
N ASN A 90 5.59 -7.35 10.64
CA ASN A 90 5.19 -8.52 9.85
C ASN A 90 3.75 -8.38 9.34
N LYS A 91 2.84 -7.87 10.19
CA LYS A 91 1.42 -7.74 9.86
C LYS A 91 0.96 -6.30 9.86
N ILE A 92 0.34 -5.87 8.77
CA ILE A 92 -0.25 -4.53 8.66
C ILE A 92 -1.75 -4.58 8.41
N MET A 93 -2.47 -3.62 9.00
CA MET A 93 -3.88 -3.34 8.71
C MET A 93 -3.98 -1.93 8.13
N ASP A 94 -4.61 -1.80 6.97
CA ASP A 94 -4.92 -0.49 6.36
C ASP A 94 -6.43 -0.23 6.44
N ILE A 95 -6.82 0.74 7.25
CA ILE A 95 -8.23 1.07 7.52
C ILE A 95 -8.71 2.19 6.61
N GLY A 96 -9.76 1.90 5.83
CA GLY A 96 -10.29 2.85 4.86
C GLY A 96 -9.33 3.06 3.69
N THR A 97 -8.75 1.98 3.21
CA THR A 97 -7.65 1.95 2.25
C THR A 97 -7.96 2.66 0.91
N GLY A 98 -9.23 2.77 0.53
CA GLY A 98 -9.64 3.44 -0.69
C GLY A 98 -9.12 2.74 -1.95
N ALA A 99 -8.26 3.43 -2.68
CA ALA A 99 -7.56 2.88 -3.85
C ALA A 99 -6.30 2.06 -3.48
N GLY A 100 -6.18 1.61 -2.23
CA GLY A 100 -5.04 0.83 -1.76
C GLY A 100 -3.90 1.65 -1.16
N PHE A 101 -4.18 2.85 -0.68
CA PHE A 101 -3.17 3.73 -0.10
C PHE A 101 -3.35 3.90 1.41
N PRO A 102 -2.31 3.63 2.21
CA PRO A 102 -0.93 3.32 1.84
C PRO A 102 -0.63 1.82 1.63
N GLY A 103 -1.58 0.90 1.82
CA GLY A 103 -1.35 -0.54 1.92
C GLY A 103 -0.65 -1.17 0.72
N VAL A 104 -1.07 -0.87 -0.52
CA VAL A 104 -0.48 -1.46 -1.73
C VAL A 104 0.97 -1.00 -1.96
N PRO A 105 1.32 0.31 -1.90
CA PRO A 105 2.71 0.75 -1.96
C PRO A 105 3.61 0.11 -0.89
N LEU A 106 3.10 -0.03 0.35
CA LEU A 106 3.85 -0.68 1.43
C LEU A 106 4.12 -2.15 1.11
N LYS A 107 3.13 -2.88 0.60
CA LYS A 107 3.28 -4.28 0.20
C LYS A 107 4.24 -4.45 -0.96
N ILE A 108 4.22 -3.56 -1.96
CA ILE A 108 5.18 -3.57 -3.07
C ILE A 108 6.60 -3.36 -2.54
N ALA A 109 6.83 -2.34 -1.71
CA ALA A 109 8.15 -2.01 -1.20
C ALA A 109 8.68 -3.03 -0.17
N PHE A 110 7.79 -3.66 0.60
CA PHE A 110 8.08 -4.61 1.66
C PHE A 110 7.33 -5.94 1.46
N PRO A 111 7.78 -6.81 0.55
CA PRO A 111 7.05 -8.03 0.16
C PRO A 111 6.81 -9.03 1.30
N HIS A 112 7.63 -8.98 2.37
CA HIS A 112 7.49 -9.86 3.55
C HIS A 112 6.25 -9.55 4.41
N LEU A 113 5.60 -8.41 4.20
CA LEU A 113 4.42 -8.03 4.99
C LEU A 113 3.22 -8.90 4.68
N GLU A 114 2.53 -9.37 5.70
CA GLU A 114 1.15 -9.83 5.61
C GLU A 114 0.23 -8.62 5.74
N ALA A 115 -0.49 -8.28 4.67
CA ALA A 115 -1.28 -7.05 4.58
C ALA A 115 -2.79 -7.34 4.52
N CYS A 116 -3.55 -6.63 5.34
CA CYS A 116 -5.01 -6.65 5.31
C CYS A 116 -5.54 -5.24 5.05
N LEU A 117 -6.26 -5.06 3.95
CA LEU A 117 -6.80 -3.78 3.51
C LEU A 117 -8.32 -3.78 3.68
N LEU A 118 -8.84 -2.88 4.49
CA LEU A 118 -10.27 -2.81 4.78
C LEU A 118 -10.89 -1.56 4.19
N ASP A 119 -11.98 -1.72 3.44
CA ASP A 119 -12.81 -0.61 2.95
C ASP A 119 -14.30 -0.93 3.05
N SER A 120 -15.10 0.09 3.31
CA SER A 120 -16.55 -0.02 3.44
C SER A 120 -17.29 -0.09 2.10
N LEU A 121 -16.62 0.15 0.98
CA LEU A 121 -17.20 0.13 -0.35
C LEU A 121 -16.77 -1.13 -1.14
N LYS A 122 -17.70 -2.05 -1.38
CA LYS A 122 -17.43 -3.30 -2.09
C LYS A 122 -16.74 -3.10 -3.44
N LYS A 123 -17.10 -2.04 -4.18
CA LYS A 123 -16.47 -1.72 -5.47
C LYS A 123 -14.95 -1.46 -5.35
N ARG A 124 -14.49 -0.87 -4.23
CA ARG A 124 -13.07 -0.64 -3.95
C ARG A 124 -12.37 -1.94 -3.59
N VAL A 125 -13.03 -2.79 -2.81
CA VAL A 125 -12.50 -4.12 -2.48
C VAL A 125 -12.29 -4.95 -3.75
N ASN A 126 -13.25 -4.97 -4.67
CA ASN A 126 -13.10 -5.67 -5.95
C ASN A 126 -11.92 -5.11 -6.78
N PHE A 127 -11.78 -3.78 -6.85
CA PHE A 127 -10.63 -3.13 -7.48
C PHE A 127 -9.29 -3.57 -6.86
N LEU A 128 -9.24 -3.68 -5.53
CA LEU A 128 -8.04 -4.12 -4.82
C LEU A 128 -7.71 -5.59 -5.12
N GLU A 129 -8.70 -6.48 -5.10
CA GLU A 129 -8.53 -7.89 -5.47
C GLU A 129 -7.96 -8.02 -6.89
N GLU A 130 -8.55 -7.32 -7.88
CA GLU A 130 -8.03 -7.26 -9.25
C GLU A 130 -6.59 -6.68 -9.30
N THR A 131 -6.30 -5.69 -8.46
CA THR A 131 -4.96 -5.08 -8.36
C THR A 131 -3.94 -6.09 -7.84
N PHE A 132 -4.28 -6.85 -6.79
CA PHE A 132 -3.35 -7.84 -6.21
C PHE A 132 -2.99 -8.93 -7.22
N ASP A 133 -3.97 -9.44 -7.95
CA ASP A 133 -3.78 -10.43 -9.01
C ASP A 133 -2.88 -9.87 -10.13
N LEU A 134 -3.18 -8.65 -10.58
CA LEU A 134 -2.42 -7.98 -11.65
C LEU A 134 -0.95 -7.76 -11.27
N LEU A 135 -0.70 -7.37 -10.02
CA LEU A 135 0.63 -7.12 -9.49
C LEU A 135 1.32 -8.37 -8.97
N LYS A 136 0.64 -9.52 -8.96
CA LYS A 136 1.12 -10.79 -8.38
C LYS A 136 1.59 -10.62 -6.93
N LEU A 137 0.80 -9.91 -6.13
CA LEU A 137 1.08 -9.72 -4.71
C LEU A 137 0.56 -10.93 -3.92
N GLU A 138 1.41 -11.52 -3.11
CA GLU A 138 1.08 -12.62 -2.20
C GLU A 138 0.86 -12.07 -0.78
N ASP A 139 0.25 -12.83 0.12
CA ASP A 139 0.01 -12.45 1.52
C ASP A 139 -0.63 -11.05 1.70
N ILE A 140 -1.56 -10.71 0.82
CA ILE A 140 -2.37 -9.50 0.90
C ILE A 140 -3.84 -9.83 0.68
N THR A 141 -4.72 -9.24 1.48
CA THR A 141 -6.17 -9.46 1.40
C THR A 141 -6.92 -8.15 1.46
N ALA A 142 -8.04 -8.07 0.74
CA ALA A 142 -8.97 -6.96 0.84
C ALA A 142 -10.27 -7.41 1.52
N ILE A 143 -10.75 -6.62 2.47
CA ILE A 143 -11.95 -6.95 3.26
C ILE A 143 -13.00 -5.84 3.06
N HIS A 144 -14.22 -6.26 2.73
CA HIS A 144 -15.39 -5.38 2.68
C HIS A 144 -16.08 -5.34 4.04
N GLY A 145 -16.13 -4.15 4.65
CA GLY A 145 -16.85 -3.96 5.89
C GLY A 145 -16.49 -2.67 6.61
N ARG A 146 -17.04 -2.52 7.81
CA ARG A 146 -16.78 -1.38 8.68
C ARG A 146 -15.74 -1.72 9.73
N ALA A 147 -14.85 -0.75 10.00
CA ALA A 147 -13.77 -0.96 10.97
C ALA A 147 -14.29 -1.34 12.36
N GLU A 148 -15.31 -0.66 12.84
CA GLU A 148 -15.90 -0.91 14.15
C GLU A 148 -16.56 -2.30 14.31
N GLU A 149 -16.94 -2.93 13.19
CA GLU A 149 -17.52 -4.28 13.19
C GLU A 149 -16.43 -5.34 13.25
N PHE A 150 -15.42 -5.23 12.37
CA PHE A 150 -14.30 -6.16 12.34
C PHE A 150 -13.42 -6.10 13.59
N ALA A 151 -13.32 -4.93 14.23
CA ALA A 151 -12.61 -4.76 15.50
C ALA A 151 -13.16 -5.62 16.66
N LYS A 152 -14.40 -6.11 16.55
CA LYS A 152 -15.01 -7.02 17.53
C LYS A 152 -14.60 -8.47 17.31
N ASN A 153 -14.10 -8.81 16.12
CA ASN A 153 -13.68 -10.17 15.78
C ASN A 153 -12.24 -10.41 16.27
N LYS A 154 -12.07 -11.44 17.09
CA LYS A 154 -10.77 -11.82 17.66
C LYS A 154 -9.70 -12.15 16.62
N SER A 155 -10.09 -12.54 15.40
CA SER A 155 -9.15 -12.80 14.30
C SER A 155 -8.48 -11.54 13.76
N TYR A 156 -9.03 -10.36 14.06
CA TYR A 156 -8.48 -9.07 13.61
C TYR A 156 -8.05 -8.18 14.77
N ARG A 157 -8.74 -8.28 15.92
CA ARG A 157 -8.47 -7.45 17.08
C ARG A 157 -7.10 -7.76 17.68
N GLU A 158 -6.28 -6.73 17.87
CA GLU A 158 -4.94 -6.82 18.50
C GLU A 158 -4.00 -7.81 17.79
N GLN A 159 -4.10 -7.91 16.44
CA GLN A 159 -3.33 -8.87 15.65
C GLN A 159 -2.20 -8.22 14.85
N TYR A 160 -2.20 -6.89 14.67
CA TYR A 160 -1.34 -6.22 13.71
C TYR A 160 -0.21 -5.45 14.41
N ASP A 161 1.00 -5.56 13.85
CA ASP A 161 2.17 -4.81 14.29
C ASP A 161 2.01 -3.31 14.01
N LEU A 162 1.37 -3.02 12.86
CA LEU A 162 1.15 -1.68 12.37
C LEU A 162 -0.26 -1.56 11.82
N CYS A 163 -1.01 -0.58 12.31
CA CYS A 163 -2.25 -0.14 11.68
C CYS A 163 -2.00 1.23 11.02
N VAL A 164 -2.40 1.37 9.77
CA VAL A 164 -2.27 2.60 9.00
C VAL A 164 -3.64 3.07 8.53
N SER A 165 -3.78 4.37 8.33
CA SER A 165 -4.97 4.94 7.68
C SER A 165 -4.65 6.30 7.09
N ARG A 166 -5.21 6.61 5.92
CA ARG A 166 -5.03 7.88 5.22
C ARG A 166 -6.37 8.54 4.91
N ALA A 167 -6.52 9.82 5.32
CA ALA A 167 -7.63 10.69 4.92
C ALA A 167 -9.07 10.19 5.22
N VAL A 168 -9.26 9.36 6.27
CA VAL A 168 -10.59 8.78 6.56
C VAL A 168 -11.44 9.69 7.44
N SER A 169 -10.85 10.32 8.48
CA SER A 169 -11.60 11.09 9.48
C SER A 169 -10.69 12.01 10.31
N ASN A 170 -11.27 12.72 11.29
CA ASN A 170 -10.47 13.39 12.32
C ASN A 170 -9.71 12.35 13.18
N LEU A 171 -8.65 12.79 13.85
CA LEU A 171 -7.74 11.88 14.55
C LEU A 171 -8.43 11.08 15.68
N ALA A 172 -9.38 11.69 16.39
CA ALA A 172 -10.08 11.01 17.49
C ALA A 172 -10.88 9.82 16.97
N THR A 173 -11.74 10.03 15.99
CA THR A 173 -12.52 8.96 15.34
C THR A 173 -11.61 7.90 14.69
N LEU A 174 -10.52 8.35 14.05
CA LEU A 174 -9.59 7.45 13.40
C LEU A 174 -8.85 6.56 14.42
N SER A 175 -8.51 7.11 15.59
CA SER A 175 -7.93 6.31 16.69
C SER A 175 -8.88 5.24 17.18
N GLU A 176 -10.17 5.55 17.31
CA GLU A 176 -11.19 4.56 17.69
C GLU A 176 -11.32 3.42 16.66
N TYR A 177 -11.15 3.73 15.37
CA TYR A 177 -11.21 2.71 14.32
C TYR A 177 -9.94 1.87 14.23
N CYS A 178 -8.76 2.45 14.47
CA CYS A 178 -7.48 1.80 14.19
C CYS A 178 -6.85 1.11 15.41
N LEU A 179 -6.92 1.71 16.60
CA LEU A 179 -6.27 1.17 17.81
C LEU A 179 -6.74 -0.26 18.18
N PRO A 180 -8.02 -0.64 18.00
CA PRO A 180 -8.43 -2.01 18.30
C PRO A 180 -7.72 -3.11 17.51
N TYR A 181 -7.12 -2.79 16.38
CA TYR A 181 -6.38 -3.76 15.55
C TYR A 181 -4.92 -3.91 15.98
N VAL A 182 -4.38 -2.90 16.66
CA VAL A 182 -2.96 -2.83 17.03
C VAL A 182 -2.69 -3.77 18.19
N LYS A 183 -1.72 -4.67 18.06
CA LYS A 183 -1.27 -5.53 19.16
C LYS A 183 -0.52 -4.71 20.21
N VAL A 184 -0.38 -5.27 21.41
CA VAL A 184 0.45 -4.65 22.46
C VAL A 184 1.88 -4.46 21.96
N GLY A 185 2.39 -3.24 22.06
CA GLY A 185 3.70 -2.86 21.52
C GLY A 185 3.72 -2.54 20.02
N GLY A 186 2.58 -2.63 19.35
CA GLY A 186 2.43 -2.21 17.96
C GLY A 186 2.21 -0.70 17.80
N HIS A 187 2.01 -0.25 16.55
CA HIS A 187 1.94 1.16 16.20
C HIS A 187 0.67 1.48 15.38
N PHE A 188 0.16 2.68 15.58
CA PHE A 188 -0.82 3.27 14.68
C PHE A 188 -0.23 4.52 14.03
N ILE A 189 -0.29 4.60 12.69
CA ILE A 189 0.17 5.75 11.91
C ILE A 189 -1.01 6.34 11.13
N SER A 190 -1.31 7.60 11.40
CA SER A 190 -2.29 8.38 10.66
C SER A 190 -1.59 9.25 9.62
N TYR A 191 -1.90 9.02 8.35
CA TYR A 191 -1.47 9.88 7.26
C TYR A 191 -2.44 11.05 7.14
N LYS A 192 -1.95 12.26 7.34
CA LYS A 192 -2.72 13.49 7.12
C LYS A 192 -2.12 14.27 5.96
N SER A 193 -2.98 14.74 5.05
CA SER A 193 -2.65 15.86 4.18
C SER A 193 -2.53 17.10 5.03
N GLY A 194 -1.45 17.85 4.88
CA GLY A 194 -1.29 19.18 5.46
C GLY A 194 -2.32 20.16 4.91
#